data_2ad39faeb6e75f4491490b9ca1200b10
#
_entry.id   2ad39faeb6e75f4491490b9ca1200b10
#
_cell.length_a   1.000
_cell.length_b   1.000
_cell.length_c   1.000
_cell.angle_alpha   90.00
_cell.angle_beta   90.00
_cell.angle_gamma   90.00
#
_symmetry.space_group_name_H-M   'P 1'
#
loop_
_entity.id
_entity.type
_entity.pdbx_description
1 polymer ?
#
loop_
_entity_poly.entity_id
_entity_poly.type
_entity_poly.pdbx_seq_one_letter_code
_entity_poly.pdbx_strand_id
1 'polypeptide(L)'
;MIPKDINDSHIEQAAKEIDLNGVPSQRESRKYLVQVGENSYPPKYIISLAVKYLKGQELDSLDFIASEAKACLQKLGYEIVTK
;
A
#
# COMPACT_ATOMS: atom_id res chain seq x y z
N MET A 1 5.01 9.27 8.35
CA MET A 1 3.77 9.94 7.93
C MET A 1 3.57 9.79 6.42
N ILE A 2 2.36 9.44 6.02
CA ILE A 2 2.07 9.22 4.59
C ILE A 2 1.83 10.55 3.90
N PRO A 3 2.47 10.81 2.74
CA PRO A 3 2.23 12.05 1.99
C PRO A 3 0.77 12.19 1.58
N LYS A 4 0.25 13.41 1.60
CA LYS A 4 -1.15 13.69 1.25
C LYS A 4 -1.43 13.59 -0.24
N ASP A 5 -0.40 13.63 -1.07
CA ASP A 5 -0.55 13.63 -2.52
C ASP A 5 -0.67 12.24 -3.14
N ILE A 6 -0.65 11.20 -2.31
CA ILE A 6 -0.89 9.83 -2.77
C ILE A 6 -2.31 9.74 -3.35
N ASN A 7 -2.42 9.16 -4.55
CA ASN A 7 -3.70 8.98 -5.21
C ASN A 7 -3.80 7.60 -5.88
N ASP A 8 -4.92 7.35 -6.56
CA ASP A 8 -5.20 6.05 -7.17
C ASP A 8 -4.12 5.60 -8.15
N SER A 9 -3.56 6.53 -8.91
CA SER A 9 -2.51 6.21 -9.89
C SER A 9 -1.29 5.60 -9.20
N HIS A 10 -0.89 6.17 -8.07
CA HIS A 10 0.26 5.65 -7.32
C HIS A 10 -0.03 4.26 -6.76
N ILE A 11 -1.24 4.05 -6.26
CA ILE A 11 -1.65 2.76 -5.71
C ILE A 11 -1.68 1.70 -6.81
N GLU A 12 -2.20 2.04 -8.00
CA GLU A 12 -2.25 1.08 -9.11
C GLU A 12 -0.85 0.73 -9.61
N GLN A 13 0.05 1.69 -9.68
CA GLN A 13 1.43 1.42 -10.07
C GLN A 13 2.13 0.52 -9.05
N ALA A 14 1.89 0.77 -7.77
CA ALA A 14 2.43 -0.07 -6.69
C ALA A 14 1.89 -1.49 -6.79
N ALA A 15 0.59 -1.65 -7.06
CA ALA A 15 -0.02 -2.96 -7.22
C ALA A 15 0.62 -3.73 -8.38
N LYS A 16 0.87 -3.07 -9.50
CA LYS A 16 1.52 -3.71 -10.65
C LYS A 16 2.93 -4.17 -10.30
N GLU A 17 3.67 -3.37 -9.55
CA GLU A 17 5.01 -3.76 -9.13
C GLU A 17 4.96 -5.01 -8.24
N ILE A 18 4.01 -5.07 -7.32
CA ILE A 18 3.83 -6.25 -6.46
C ILE A 18 3.46 -7.47 -7.30
N ASP A 19 2.59 -7.30 -8.28
CA ASP A 19 2.20 -8.41 -9.16
C ASP A 19 3.39 -8.98 -9.92
N LEU A 20 4.36 -8.14 -10.27
CA LEU A 20 5.55 -8.58 -10.99
C LEU A 20 6.62 -9.17 -10.08
N ASN A 21 6.82 -8.61 -8.91
CA ASN A 21 7.96 -8.92 -8.06
C ASN A 21 7.61 -9.66 -6.76
N GLY A 22 6.33 -9.74 -6.42
CA GLY A 22 5.88 -10.36 -5.17
C GLY A 22 6.09 -9.45 -3.98
N VAL A 23 5.82 -10.00 -2.79
CA VAL A 23 5.94 -9.28 -1.51
C VAL A 23 7.06 -9.91 -0.69
N PRO A 24 8.05 -9.13 -0.23
CA PRO A 24 9.06 -9.67 0.69
C PRO A 24 8.39 -10.21 1.94
N SER A 25 8.89 -11.32 2.47
CA SER A 25 8.26 -11.99 3.62
C SER A 25 8.12 -11.09 4.84
N GLN A 26 9.05 -10.17 5.05
CA GLN A 26 9.00 -9.22 6.16
C GLN A 26 7.94 -8.14 5.99
N ARG A 27 7.39 -8.00 4.79
CA ARG A 27 6.44 -6.94 4.46
C ARG A 27 5.03 -7.47 4.27
N GLU A 28 4.79 -8.76 4.49
CA GLU A 28 3.46 -9.34 4.41
C GLU A 28 2.59 -8.89 5.57
N SER A 29 1.30 -8.69 5.30
CA SER A 29 0.34 -8.32 6.33
C SER A 29 -0.16 -9.57 7.06
N ARG A 30 -0.38 -9.44 8.36
CA ARG A 30 -0.90 -10.54 9.18
C ARG A 30 -2.40 -10.51 9.37
N LYS A 31 -3.02 -9.34 9.34
CA LYS A 31 -4.45 -9.20 9.66
C LYS A 31 -5.28 -8.66 8.51
N TYR A 32 -4.75 -7.73 7.75
CA TYR A 32 -5.54 -6.99 6.77
C TYR A 32 -4.89 -7.00 5.42
N LEU A 33 -5.75 -6.92 4.39
CA LEU A 33 -5.31 -6.74 3.01
C LEU A 33 -6.17 -5.63 2.41
N VAL A 34 -5.62 -4.93 1.43
CA VAL A 34 -6.38 -3.96 0.65
C VAL A 34 -6.72 -4.57 -0.69
N GLN A 35 -8.00 -4.44 -1.09
CA GLN A 35 -8.47 -4.94 -2.38
C GLN A 35 -8.20 -3.88 -3.43
N VAL A 36 -7.39 -4.20 -4.45
CA VAL A 36 -7.13 -3.32 -5.59
C VAL A 36 -7.40 -4.12 -6.86
N GLY A 37 -8.49 -3.79 -7.55
CA GLY A 37 -8.94 -4.58 -8.69
C GLY A 37 -9.33 -5.98 -8.25
N GLU A 38 -8.76 -6.98 -8.88
CA GLU A 38 -9.07 -8.38 -8.59
C GLU A 38 -8.17 -9.02 -7.53
N ASN A 39 -7.15 -8.30 -7.09
CA ASN A 39 -6.15 -8.84 -6.17
C ASN A 39 -6.13 -8.10 -4.85
N SER A 40 -5.53 -8.73 -3.84
CA SER A 40 -5.37 -8.14 -2.51
C SER A 40 -3.90 -7.98 -2.19
N TYR A 41 -3.56 -6.94 -1.43
CA TYR A 41 -2.16 -6.57 -1.15
C TYR A 41 -1.98 -6.15 0.29
N PRO A 42 -0.75 -6.30 0.86
CA PRO A 42 -0.48 -5.75 2.19
C PRO A 42 -0.61 -4.22 2.19
N PRO A 43 -1.44 -3.64 3.07
CA PRO A 43 -1.68 -2.20 3.03
C PRO A 43 -0.42 -1.36 3.24
N LYS A 44 0.43 -1.71 4.20
CA LYS A 44 1.66 -0.94 4.43
C LYS A 44 2.62 -1.03 3.26
N TYR A 45 2.78 -2.21 2.68
CA TYR A 45 3.73 -2.37 1.59
C TYR A 45 3.28 -1.62 0.33
N ILE A 46 1.99 -1.71 -0.01
CA ILE A 46 1.50 -1.00 -1.18
C ILE A 46 1.62 0.52 -1.01
N ILE A 47 1.42 1.04 0.20
CA ILE A 47 1.63 2.46 0.48
C ILE A 47 3.10 2.83 0.34
N SER A 48 4.01 2.01 0.87
CA SER A 48 5.45 2.25 0.73
C SER A 48 5.85 2.38 -0.74
N LEU A 49 5.38 1.47 -1.58
CA LEU A 49 5.68 1.50 -3.01
C LEU A 49 4.99 2.68 -3.71
N ALA A 50 3.76 3.01 -3.30
CA ALA A 50 3.05 4.16 -3.87
C ALA A 50 3.84 5.46 -3.63
N VAL A 51 4.43 5.61 -2.46
CA VAL A 51 5.28 6.78 -2.17
C VAL A 51 6.49 6.82 -3.11
N LYS A 52 7.03 5.65 -3.46
CA LYS A 52 8.13 5.59 -4.43
C LYS A 52 7.71 6.20 -5.77
N TYR A 53 6.50 5.94 -6.24
CA TYR A 53 6.03 6.50 -7.51
C TYR A 53 5.70 7.98 -7.41
N LEU A 54 5.41 8.47 -6.21
CA LEU A 54 5.16 9.89 -5.99
C LEU A 54 6.46 10.68 -5.81
N LYS A 55 7.39 10.15 -5.03
CA LYS A 55 8.58 10.90 -4.58
C LYS A 55 9.91 10.30 -5.04
N GLY A 56 9.90 9.14 -5.68
CA GLY A 56 11.11 8.48 -6.16
C GLY A 56 11.78 7.56 -5.14
N GLN A 57 11.24 7.45 -3.95
CA GLN A 57 11.82 6.62 -2.89
C GLN A 57 10.70 6.02 -2.03
N GLU A 58 10.85 4.74 -1.67
CA GLU A 58 9.88 4.07 -0.81
C GLU A 58 9.81 4.72 0.57
N LEU A 59 8.59 4.74 1.14
CA LEU A 59 8.40 5.16 2.51
C LEU A 59 8.82 4.01 3.43
N ASP A 60 9.71 4.31 4.39
CA ASP A 60 10.17 3.30 5.33
C ASP A 60 9.01 2.81 6.20
N SER A 61 8.94 1.50 6.43
CA SER A 61 7.88 0.90 7.23
C SER A 61 7.86 1.42 8.68
N LEU A 62 8.96 1.97 9.15
CA LEU A 62 9.05 2.57 10.49
C LEU A 62 8.49 3.99 10.55
N ASP A 63 8.24 4.62 9.40
CA ASP A 63 7.75 6.00 9.33
C ASP A 63 6.24 6.12 9.40
N PHE A 64 5.53 5.00 9.41
CA PHE A 64 4.07 5.01 9.50
C PHE A 64 3.56 3.67 10.04
N ILE A 65 2.32 3.67 10.52
CA ILE A 65 1.71 2.47 11.12
C ILE A 65 0.58 1.94 10.25
N ALA A 66 0.17 0.69 10.54
CA ALA A 66 -0.86 0.01 9.74
C ALA A 66 -2.19 0.77 9.71
N SER A 67 -2.58 1.39 10.82
CA SER A 67 -3.83 2.15 10.85
C SER A 67 -3.79 3.38 9.95
N GLU A 68 -2.63 4.02 9.81
CA GLU A 68 -2.46 5.12 8.86
C GLU A 68 -2.62 4.63 7.42
N ALA A 69 -2.02 3.48 7.10
CA ALA A 69 -2.12 2.91 5.77
C ALA A 69 -3.57 2.56 5.44
N LYS A 70 -4.28 1.93 6.37
CA LYS A 70 -5.69 1.58 6.17
C LYS A 70 -6.54 2.82 5.94
N ALA A 71 -6.37 3.85 6.78
CA ALA A 71 -7.15 5.08 6.66
C ALA A 71 -6.89 5.76 5.32
N CYS A 72 -5.64 5.80 4.88
CA CYS A 72 -5.28 6.39 3.60
C CYS A 72 -5.97 5.66 2.44
N LEU A 73 -5.91 4.33 2.45
CA LEU A 73 -6.51 3.53 1.38
C LEU A 73 -8.04 3.61 1.38
N GLN A 74 -8.66 3.61 2.56
CA GLN A 74 -10.10 3.76 2.68
C GLN A 74 -10.56 5.13 2.18
N LYS A 75 -9.79 6.17 2.46
CA LYS A 75 -10.09 7.52 1.99
C LYS A 75 -10.04 7.60 0.46
N LEU A 76 -9.17 6.81 -0.17
CA LEU A 76 -9.09 6.74 -1.62
C LEU A 76 -10.17 5.84 -2.24
N GLY A 77 -10.98 5.18 -1.42
CA GLY A 77 -12.08 4.37 -1.89
C GLY A 77 -11.80 2.88 -2.00
N TYR A 78 -10.62 2.43 -1.55
CA TYR A 78 -10.30 1.01 -1.57
C TYR A 78 -10.86 0.30 -0.35
N GLU A 79 -11.22 -0.98 -0.53
CA GLU A 79 -11.76 -1.80 0.54
C GLU A 79 -10.64 -2.50 1.30
N ILE A 80 -10.73 -2.47 2.63
CA ILE A 80 -9.83 -3.22 3.50
C ILE A 80 -10.56 -4.50 3.91
N VAL A 81 -9.92 -5.64 3.68
CA VAL A 81 -10.49 -6.94 4.02
C VAL A 81 -9.66 -7.61 5.11
N THR A 82 -10.31 -8.44 5.93
CA THR A 82 -9.63 -9.20 6.97
C THR A 82 -9.06 -10.48 6.36
N LYS A 83 -7.81 -10.74 6.69
CA LYS A 83 -7.11 -11.90 6.16
C LYS A 83 -7.55 -13.19 6.86
#